data_c1e07d593c7aaaf99428eba96cf018f7
#
_entry.id   c1e07d593c7aaaf99428eba96cf018f7
#
_cell.length_a   1.000
_cell.length_b   1.000
_cell.length_c   1.000
_cell.angle_alpha   90.00
_cell.angle_beta   90.00
_cell.angle_gamma   90.00
#
_symmetry.space_group_name_H-M   'P 1'
#
loop_
_entity.id
_entity.type
_entity.pdbx_description
1 polymer ?
#
loop_
_entity_poly.entity_id
_entity_poly.type
_entity_poly.pdbx_seq_one_letter_code
_entity_poly.pdbx_strand_id
1 'polypeptide(L)'
;MGFATESKWFIAVALAALSASTALSLYFLKRKSKDLDSKIRELEKSLKDSLKHCASERQGRIRAQQALRKSLTEPKVDDLELTSYPMAPIGVIHSCFSTRNGTPRQPLIVPLSRACLIFNSARVPPASLEGLGDYSHCWVIYVFHLNTNLEKLWKDPAKSKFKAKVRVPRLKGERMGVFATRSPHRPCPIGLTVAKVEAVKGNILLLSGVDLVDGTPVLDVKPYLPYCDSIQEAGVPKWLTVDRSFSVASISFSEGFTSTLAQCWAITGKNSLYASPDEFQNLLKQVLSWDIRSVSQRTRPHESFITSQNGNHSNDLSDDYQDEEASSPGNKQPPQSSGDIIYHLILEGLDVWYRLCDGNVVVEKVTEASTVIKSNQKRCNYSIWRD
;
A
#
# COMPACT_ATOMS: atom_id res chain seq x y z
N MET A 1 32.63 76.66 -49.96
CA MET A 1 31.92 75.35 -50.19
C MET A 1 32.76 74.13 -49.82
N GLY A 2 33.71 74.23 -48.89
CA GLY A 2 34.60 73.14 -48.57
C GLY A 2 34.32 72.34 -47.28
N PHE A 3 33.56 72.87 -46.32
CA PHE A 3 33.35 72.25 -45.00
C PHE A 3 32.27 71.18 -44.93
N ALA A 4 31.34 71.11 -45.85
CA ALA A 4 30.21 70.18 -45.87
C ALA A 4 30.57 68.79 -46.44
N THR A 5 31.64 68.71 -47.21
CA THR A 5 32.10 67.43 -47.85
C THR A 5 32.97 66.61 -46.89
N GLU A 6 33.82 67.26 -46.08
CA GLU A 6 34.67 66.53 -45.13
C GLU A 6 33.84 65.91 -44.00
N SER A 7 32.83 66.61 -43.50
CA SER A 7 31.93 66.06 -42.46
C SER A 7 31.21 64.81 -42.93
N LYS A 8 30.72 64.72 -44.14
CA LYS A 8 30.05 63.52 -44.73
C LYS A 8 31.03 62.34 -44.87
N TRP A 9 32.28 62.60 -45.20
CA TRP A 9 33.27 61.59 -45.34
C TRP A 9 33.64 60.94 -43.97
N PHE A 10 33.79 61.78 -42.91
CA PHE A 10 34.03 61.27 -41.55
C PHE A 10 32.86 60.45 -41.04
N ILE A 11 31.63 60.86 -41.28
CA ILE A 11 30.42 60.07 -40.95
C ILE A 11 30.39 58.74 -41.68
N ALA A 12 30.70 58.71 -42.98
CA ALA A 12 30.75 57.49 -43.74
C ALA A 12 31.84 56.52 -43.27
N VAL A 13 33.01 57.01 -42.93
CA VAL A 13 34.11 56.21 -42.35
C VAL A 13 33.73 55.67 -40.95
N ALA A 14 33.11 56.49 -40.12
CA ALA A 14 32.66 56.05 -38.80
C ALA A 14 31.57 54.99 -38.89
N LEU A 15 30.61 55.11 -39.83
CA LEU A 15 29.58 54.11 -40.08
C LEU A 15 30.18 52.80 -40.63
N ALA A 16 31.18 52.91 -41.56
CA ALA A 16 31.88 51.73 -42.06
C ALA A 16 32.69 51.01 -40.97
N ALA A 17 33.37 51.76 -40.07
CA ALA A 17 34.09 51.20 -38.95
C ALA A 17 33.14 50.51 -37.93
N LEU A 18 31.98 51.11 -37.66
CA LEU A 18 30.97 50.53 -36.80
C LEU A 18 30.38 49.25 -37.43
N SER A 19 30.09 49.26 -38.74
CA SER A 19 29.57 48.05 -39.40
C SER A 19 30.60 46.93 -39.47
N ALA A 20 31.89 47.25 -39.66
CA ALA A 20 32.98 46.27 -39.62
C ALA A 20 33.17 45.69 -38.22
N SER A 21 33.11 46.51 -37.16
CA SER A 21 33.21 46.03 -35.78
C SER A 21 32.04 45.15 -35.35
N THR A 22 30.79 45.50 -35.77
CA THR A 22 29.61 44.65 -35.53
C THR A 22 29.67 43.32 -36.28
N ALA A 23 30.11 43.32 -37.54
CA ALA A 23 30.32 42.12 -38.33
C ALA A 23 31.39 41.18 -37.70
N LEU A 24 32.50 41.77 -37.23
CA LEU A 24 33.56 41.04 -36.57
C LEU A 24 33.06 40.44 -35.21
N SER A 25 32.31 41.19 -34.46
CA SER A 25 31.69 40.73 -33.21
C SER A 25 30.70 39.58 -33.45
N LEU A 26 29.85 39.71 -34.44
CA LEU A 26 28.91 38.63 -34.84
C LEU A 26 29.65 37.39 -35.33
N TYR A 27 30.73 37.54 -36.05
CA TYR A 27 31.57 36.41 -36.46
C TYR A 27 32.20 35.68 -35.28
N PHE A 28 32.77 36.40 -34.31
CA PHE A 28 33.30 35.79 -33.09
C PHE A 28 32.25 35.12 -32.23
N LEU A 29 31.07 35.73 -32.06
CA LEU A 29 29.94 35.13 -31.38
C LEU A 29 29.47 33.85 -32.04
N LYS A 30 29.34 33.86 -33.35
CA LYS A 30 28.92 32.67 -34.13
C LYS A 30 29.98 31.55 -34.07
N ARG A 31 31.27 31.90 -34.06
CA ARG A 31 32.36 30.94 -33.89
C ARG A 31 32.35 30.31 -32.50
N LYS A 32 32.14 31.15 -31.45
CA LYS A 32 32.03 30.71 -30.05
C LYS A 32 30.83 29.85 -29.82
N SER A 33 29.69 30.17 -30.43
CA SER A 33 28.47 29.35 -30.40
C SER A 33 28.69 27.96 -30.98
N LYS A 34 29.33 27.88 -32.17
CA LYS A 34 29.67 26.58 -32.77
C LYS A 34 30.62 25.73 -31.92
N ASP A 35 31.56 26.35 -31.26
CA ASP A 35 32.49 25.65 -30.35
C ASP A 35 31.76 25.13 -29.11
N LEU A 36 30.86 25.92 -28.54
CA LEU A 36 30.01 25.52 -27.44
C LEU A 36 29.06 24.39 -27.84
N ASP A 37 28.41 24.48 -29.01
CA ASP A 37 27.55 23.42 -29.53
C ASP A 37 28.28 22.10 -29.74
N SER A 38 29.56 22.18 -30.15
CA SER A 38 30.41 20.99 -30.27
C SER A 38 30.71 20.35 -28.91
N LYS A 39 31.06 21.19 -27.92
CA LYS A 39 31.32 20.72 -26.54
C LYS A 39 30.08 20.14 -25.88
N ILE A 40 28.90 20.74 -26.11
CA ILE A 40 27.62 20.21 -25.61
C ILE A 40 27.36 18.81 -26.17
N ARG A 41 27.51 18.62 -27.48
CA ARG A 41 27.36 17.29 -28.12
C ARG A 41 28.34 16.25 -27.59
N GLU A 42 29.59 16.65 -27.35
CA GLU A 42 30.59 15.75 -26.77
C GLU A 42 30.25 15.34 -25.32
N LEU A 43 29.81 16.31 -24.52
CA LEU A 43 29.36 16.06 -23.13
C LEU A 43 28.11 15.19 -23.10
N GLU A 44 27.11 15.44 -23.98
CA GLU A 44 25.90 14.61 -24.10
C GLU A 44 26.25 13.18 -24.47
N LYS A 45 27.18 12.98 -25.40
CA LYS A 45 27.66 11.66 -25.79
C LYS A 45 28.34 10.95 -24.60
N SER A 46 29.26 11.66 -23.93
CA SER A 46 29.96 11.12 -22.74
C SER A 46 28.97 10.75 -21.62
N LEU A 47 27.98 11.59 -21.36
CA LEU A 47 26.94 11.33 -20.39
C LEU A 47 26.12 10.07 -20.76
N LYS A 48 25.73 9.95 -22.02
CA LYS A 48 24.99 8.79 -22.53
C LYS A 48 25.79 7.50 -22.40
N ASP A 49 27.07 7.54 -22.70
CA ASP A 49 27.96 6.37 -22.58
C ASP A 49 28.19 6.00 -21.10
N SER A 50 28.36 6.99 -20.24
CA SER A 50 28.45 6.78 -18.79
C SER A 50 27.17 6.16 -18.20
N LEU A 51 26.00 6.63 -18.60
CA LEU A 51 24.71 6.05 -18.18
C LEU A 51 24.56 4.60 -18.64
N LYS A 52 24.97 4.27 -19.87
CA LYS A 52 24.97 2.88 -20.37
C LYS A 52 25.91 2.00 -19.55
N HIS A 53 27.10 2.50 -19.24
CA HIS A 53 28.07 1.77 -18.42
C HIS A 53 27.53 1.49 -17.03
N CYS A 54 26.96 2.50 -16.36
CA CYS A 54 26.30 2.34 -15.06
C CYS A 54 25.16 1.32 -15.09
N ALA A 55 24.34 1.32 -16.15
CA ALA A 55 23.25 0.35 -16.32
C ALA A 55 23.80 -1.08 -16.48
N SER A 56 24.85 -1.28 -17.28
CA SER A 56 25.48 -2.57 -17.47
C SER A 56 26.14 -3.12 -16.20
N GLU A 57 26.83 -2.27 -15.44
CA GLU A 57 27.41 -2.65 -14.16
C GLU A 57 26.37 -3.02 -13.12
N ARG A 58 25.25 -2.25 -13.07
CA ARG A 58 24.14 -2.58 -12.20
C ARG A 58 23.55 -3.95 -12.52
N GLN A 59 23.39 -4.24 -13.81
CA GLN A 59 22.89 -5.53 -14.28
C GLN A 59 23.88 -6.67 -13.97
N GLY A 60 25.18 -6.42 -14.13
CA GLY A 60 26.23 -7.35 -13.73
C GLY A 60 26.22 -7.68 -12.24
N ARG A 61 26.08 -6.65 -11.37
CA ARG A 61 25.94 -6.85 -9.92
C ARG A 61 24.70 -7.65 -9.55
N ILE A 62 23.56 -7.40 -10.20
CA ILE A 62 22.32 -8.16 -9.96
C ILE A 62 22.53 -9.63 -10.33
N ARG A 63 23.15 -9.92 -11.50
CA ARG A 63 23.44 -11.29 -11.92
C ARG A 63 24.41 -11.99 -10.98
N ALA A 64 25.47 -11.32 -10.56
CA ALA A 64 26.43 -11.85 -9.59
C ALA A 64 25.79 -12.16 -8.23
N GLN A 65 24.93 -11.26 -7.73
CA GLN A 65 24.17 -11.51 -6.50
C GLN A 65 23.19 -12.67 -6.63
N GLN A 66 22.56 -12.82 -7.80
CA GLN A 66 21.68 -13.96 -8.07
C GLN A 66 22.45 -15.28 -8.15
N ALA A 67 23.62 -15.26 -8.80
CA ALA A 67 24.51 -16.45 -8.88
C ALA A 67 25.04 -16.84 -7.49
N LEU A 68 25.47 -15.85 -6.69
CA LEU A 68 25.89 -16.09 -5.31
C LEU A 68 24.76 -16.66 -4.44
N ARG A 69 23.57 -16.09 -4.55
CA ARG A 69 22.40 -16.63 -3.85
C ARG A 69 22.09 -18.06 -4.29
N LYS A 70 22.18 -18.35 -5.59
CA LYS A 70 21.97 -19.69 -6.12
C LYS A 70 22.99 -20.67 -5.57
N SER A 71 24.27 -20.31 -5.53
CA SER A 71 25.35 -21.16 -4.98
C SER A 71 25.25 -21.35 -3.46
N LEU A 72 24.70 -20.35 -2.74
CA LEU A 72 24.43 -20.46 -1.30
C LEU A 72 23.13 -21.23 -1.00
N THR A 73 22.22 -21.33 -1.97
CA THR A 73 20.92 -21.99 -1.83
C THR A 73 20.93 -23.39 -2.41
N GLU A 74 21.97 -23.77 -3.19
CA GLU A 74 22.19 -25.16 -3.54
C GLU A 74 22.62 -25.88 -2.25
N PRO A 75 21.75 -26.72 -1.66
CA PRO A 75 22.13 -27.46 -0.47
C PRO A 75 23.28 -28.37 -0.87
N LYS A 76 24.42 -28.22 -0.23
CA LYS A 76 25.32 -29.35 -0.07
C LYS A 76 24.47 -30.44 0.59
N VAL A 77 24.32 -31.55 -0.09
CA VAL A 77 23.42 -32.66 0.23
C VAL A 77 23.76 -33.37 1.56
N ASP A 78 24.48 -32.74 2.46
CA ASP A 78 24.81 -33.27 3.75
C ASP A 78 24.28 -32.29 4.86
N ASP A 79 23.36 -32.83 5.67
CA ASP A 79 23.03 -32.43 7.05
C ASP A 79 22.13 -31.25 7.39
N LEU A 80 21.31 -30.73 6.52
CA LEU A 80 20.13 -30.01 7.01
C LEU A 80 18.89 -30.60 6.33
N GLU A 81 18.36 -31.67 6.88
CA GLU A 81 16.93 -31.96 6.74
C GLU A 81 16.21 -30.68 7.15
N LEU A 82 15.76 -29.91 6.19
CA LEU A 82 14.93 -28.74 6.42
C LEU A 82 13.65 -29.28 7.09
N THR A 83 13.63 -29.25 8.41
CA THR A 83 12.50 -29.71 9.19
C THR A 83 11.31 -28.87 8.77
N SER A 84 10.48 -29.39 7.90
CA SER A 84 9.23 -28.74 7.48
C SER A 84 8.25 -28.89 8.64
N TYR A 85 7.75 -27.76 9.15
CA TYR A 85 6.66 -27.74 10.12
C TYR A 85 5.35 -27.51 9.37
N PRO A 86 4.55 -28.55 9.08
CA PRO A 86 3.27 -28.39 8.42
C PRO A 86 2.31 -27.66 9.37
N MET A 87 1.99 -26.41 9.09
CA MET A 87 1.00 -25.65 9.81
C MET A 87 -0.28 -25.55 8.97
N ALA A 88 -1.35 -26.18 9.46
CA ALA A 88 -2.66 -26.03 8.85
C ALA A 88 -3.53 -25.10 9.70
N PRO A 89 -4.35 -24.24 9.07
CA PRO A 89 -5.21 -23.32 9.78
C PRO A 89 -6.16 -24.01 10.78
N ILE A 90 -6.31 -23.41 11.95
CA ILE A 90 -7.25 -23.86 12.98
C ILE A 90 -8.64 -23.25 12.79
N GLY A 91 -8.74 -22.17 12.00
CA GLY A 91 -10.00 -21.47 11.73
C GLY A 91 -9.80 -20.38 10.67
N VAL A 92 -10.88 -19.69 10.39
CA VAL A 92 -10.96 -18.60 9.39
C VAL A 92 -11.65 -17.39 10.00
N ILE A 93 -11.11 -16.21 9.72
CA ILE A 93 -11.70 -14.93 10.10
C ILE A 93 -12.84 -14.56 9.16
N HIS A 94 -13.98 -14.17 9.72
CA HIS A 94 -15.00 -13.37 9.07
C HIS A 94 -14.94 -11.95 9.61
N SER A 95 -14.58 -11.00 8.76
CA SER A 95 -14.28 -9.61 9.14
C SER A 95 -15.18 -8.63 8.40
N CYS A 96 -15.38 -7.46 9.00
CA CYS A 96 -16.00 -6.31 8.34
C CYS A 96 -15.19 -5.78 7.15
N PHE A 97 -13.89 -6.11 7.05
CA PHE A 97 -13.01 -5.69 5.96
C PHE A 97 -13.01 -6.73 4.84
N SER A 98 -13.73 -6.46 3.77
CA SER A 98 -13.84 -7.38 2.63
C SER A 98 -12.58 -7.40 1.74
N THR A 99 -11.78 -6.33 1.75
CA THR A 99 -10.61 -6.16 0.90
C THR A 99 -9.41 -5.62 1.67
N ARG A 100 -8.20 -5.78 1.12
CA ARG A 100 -6.97 -5.16 1.68
C ARG A 100 -7.06 -3.63 1.74
N ASN A 101 -7.76 -3.04 0.78
CA ASN A 101 -7.99 -1.61 0.72
C ASN A 101 -9.04 -1.24 1.78
N GLY A 102 -8.66 -0.34 2.70
CA GLY A 102 -9.52 0.02 3.80
C GLY A 102 -9.29 -0.75 5.09
N THR A 103 -8.58 -1.88 5.04
CA THR A 103 -8.17 -2.58 6.26
C THR A 103 -7.11 -1.77 7.00
N PRO A 104 -7.27 -1.52 8.31
CA PRO A 104 -6.27 -0.85 9.13
C PRO A 104 -4.93 -1.61 9.08
N ARG A 105 -3.82 -0.88 9.14
CA ARG A 105 -2.48 -1.48 9.10
C ARG A 105 -1.95 -1.89 10.47
N GLN A 106 -2.67 -1.56 11.50
CA GLN A 106 -2.31 -1.81 12.90
C GLN A 106 -3.58 -2.20 13.65
N PRO A 107 -3.50 -3.12 14.60
CA PRO A 107 -4.63 -3.49 15.45
C PRO A 107 -5.03 -2.34 16.37
N LEU A 108 -6.26 -2.38 16.86
CA LEU A 108 -6.86 -1.51 17.87
C LEU A 108 -6.99 -0.01 17.48
N ILE A 109 -6.59 0.39 16.27
CA ILE A 109 -6.77 1.78 15.80
C ILE A 109 -8.20 2.08 15.34
N VAL A 110 -8.98 1.02 15.06
CA VAL A 110 -10.41 1.08 14.77
C VAL A 110 -11.13 0.18 15.77
N PRO A 111 -11.44 0.65 16.98
CA PRO A 111 -12.05 -0.18 18.03
C PRO A 111 -13.37 -0.83 17.64
N LEU A 112 -14.15 -0.19 16.75
CA LEU A 112 -15.42 -0.74 16.24
C LEU A 112 -15.26 -1.80 15.16
N SER A 113 -14.06 -2.09 14.67
CA SER A 113 -13.89 -3.16 13.69
C SER A 113 -14.17 -4.50 14.32
N ARG A 114 -15.14 -5.25 13.76
CA ARG A 114 -15.59 -6.55 14.27
C ARG A 114 -15.13 -7.68 13.37
N ALA A 115 -14.84 -8.82 13.99
CA ALA A 115 -14.61 -10.08 13.30
C ALA A 115 -15.08 -11.27 14.15
N CYS A 116 -15.40 -12.36 13.45
CA CYS A 116 -15.63 -13.66 14.05
C CYS A 116 -14.53 -14.60 13.60
N LEU A 117 -13.79 -15.20 14.51
CA LEU A 117 -12.94 -16.35 14.18
C LEU A 117 -13.77 -17.62 14.34
N ILE A 118 -14.02 -18.29 13.23
CA ILE A 118 -14.74 -19.57 13.21
C ILE A 118 -13.69 -20.69 13.20
N PHE A 119 -13.64 -21.45 14.28
CA PHE A 119 -12.73 -22.58 14.39
C PHE A 119 -13.24 -23.80 13.61
N ASN A 120 -12.30 -24.54 13.05
CA ASN A 120 -12.59 -25.83 12.44
C ASN A 120 -12.86 -26.87 13.53
N SER A 121 -14.12 -27.24 13.73
CA SER A 121 -14.54 -28.17 14.80
C SER A 121 -13.92 -29.56 14.71
N ALA A 122 -13.44 -29.99 13.52
CA ALA A 122 -12.73 -31.25 13.37
C ALA A 122 -11.30 -31.19 13.94
N ARG A 123 -10.73 -30.00 14.11
CA ARG A 123 -9.37 -29.80 14.62
C ARG A 123 -9.32 -29.17 16.01
N VAL A 124 -10.30 -28.33 16.32
CA VAL A 124 -10.36 -27.55 17.57
C VAL A 124 -11.65 -27.91 18.29
N PRO A 125 -11.60 -28.79 19.28
CA PRO A 125 -12.76 -29.07 20.12
C PRO A 125 -13.17 -27.81 20.89
N PRO A 126 -14.45 -27.58 21.16
CA PRO A 126 -14.93 -26.40 21.93
C PRO A 126 -14.26 -26.24 23.29
N ALA A 127 -13.92 -27.34 23.98
CA ALA A 127 -13.20 -27.33 25.25
C ALA A 127 -11.84 -26.64 25.19
N SER A 128 -11.21 -26.55 23.99
CA SER A 128 -9.95 -25.81 23.79
C SER A 128 -10.11 -24.30 23.95
N LEU A 129 -11.32 -23.79 23.94
CA LEU A 129 -11.64 -22.36 24.06
C LEU A 129 -12.12 -21.95 25.44
N GLU A 130 -12.27 -22.94 26.36
CA GLU A 130 -12.70 -22.67 27.73
C GLU A 130 -11.68 -21.76 28.45
N GLY A 131 -12.19 -20.74 29.14
CA GLY A 131 -11.39 -19.73 29.83
C GLY A 131 -10.82 -18.63 28.93
N LEU A 132 -10.87 -18.74 27.59
CA LEU A 132 -10.37 -17.68 26.70
C LEU A 132 -11.22 -16.41 26.80
N GLY A 133 -12.50 -16.54 27.10
CA GLY A 133 -13.43 -15.42 27.30
C GLY A 133 -13.15 -14.55 28.53
N ASP A 134 -12.33 -15.03 29.48
CA ASP A 134 -11.95 -14.28 30.68
C ASP A 134 -10.81 -13.28 30.39
N TYR A 135 -10.14 -13.42 29.24
CA TYR A 135 -9.10 -12.50 28.80
C TYR A 135 -9.68 -11.37 27.99
N SER A 136 -9.23 -10.15 28.25
CA SER A 136 -9.67 -8.96 27.50
C SER A 136 -9.16 -8.94 26.06
N HIS A 137 -7.97 -9.52 25.81
CA HIS A 137 -7.33 -9.52 24.50
C HIS A 137 -6.64 -10.85 24.22
N CYS A 138 -6.45 -11.15 22.94
CA CYS A 138 -5.67 -12.30 22.49
C CYS A 138 -4.75 -11.93 21.33
N TRP A 139 -3.64 -12.63 21.23
CA TRP A 139 -2.81 -12.70 20.03
C TRP A 139 -3.47 -13.61 19.02
N VAL A 140 -3.51 -13.17 17.75
CA VAL A 140 -3.94 -13.98 16.61
C VAL A 140 -2.77 -14.13 15.65
N ILE A 141 -2.36 -15.37 15.41
CA ILE A 141 -1.31 -15.75 14.46
C ILE A 141 -2.01 -16.22 13.18
N TYR A 142 -1.72 -15.54 12.07
CA TYR A 142 -2.47 -15.72 10.83
C TYR A 142 -1.57 -15.71 9.58
N VAL A 143 -2.14 -16.03 8.44
CA VAL A 143 -1.43 -16.06 7.15
C VAL A 143 -1.90 -14.91 6.27
N PHE A 144 -0.96 -14.17 5.67
CA PHE A 144 -1.24 -13.14 4.66
C PHE A 144 -1.66 -13.79 3.33
N HIS A 145 -2.90 -14.27 3.26
CA HIS A 145 -3.40 -15.07 2.13
C HIS A 145 -3.58 -14.28 0.83
N LEU A 146 -3.90 -12.96 0.92
CA LEU A 146 -4.11 -12.10 -0.25
C LEU A 146 -2.82 -11.48 -0.82
N ASN A 147 -1.70 -11.62 -0.12
CA ASN A 147 -0.41 -11.03 -0.52
C ASN A 147 0.59 -12.08 -1.01
N THR A 148 0.25 -13.36 -0.96
CA THR A 148 1.17 -14.45 -1.25
C THR A 148 0.44 -15.57 -1.94
N ASN A 149 1.04 -16.13 -2.99
CA ASN A 149 0.53 -17.36 -3.57
C ASN A 149 0.91 -18.54 -2.68
N LEU A 150 -0.01 -18.90 -1.79
CA LEU A 150 0.20 -19.96 -0.79
C LEU A 150 0.46 -21.33 -1.42
N GLU A 151 -0.17 -21.64 -2.56
CA GLU A 151 0.06 -22.92 -3.24
C GLU A 151 1.50 -23.05 -3.73
N LYS A 152 2.08 -21.99 -4.29
CA LYS A 152 3.48 -21.99 -4.69
C LYS A 152 4.41 -22.07 -3.50
N LEU A 153 4.09 -21.36 -2.42
CA LEU A 153 4.90 -21.35 -1.21
C LEU A 153 4.92 -22.72 -0.55
N TRP A 154 3.79 -23.42 -0.49
CA TRP A 154 3.69 -24.72 0.17
C TRP A 154 4.24 -25.86 -0.66
N LYS A 155 4.17 -25.76 -2.01
CA LYS A 155 4.77 -26.79 -2.90
C LYS A 155 6.30 -26.75 -2.89
N ASP A 156 6.91 -25.60 -2.71
CA ASP A 156 8.37 -25.46 -2.74
C ASP A 156 8.84 -24.29 -1.85
N PRO A 157 8.87 -24.49 -0.52
CA PRO A 157 9.27 -23.45 0.43
C PRO A 157 10.69 -22.94 0.20
N ALA A 158 11.59 -23.79 -0.30
CA ALA A 158 12.99 -23.44 -0.56
C ALA A 158 13.16 -22.48 -1.76
N LYS A 159 12.21 -22.47 -2.70
CA LYS A 159 12.21 -21.58 -3.87
C LYS A 159 11.44 -20.28 -3.67
N SER A 160 10.98 -20.00 -2.46
CA SER A 160 10.27 -18.76 -2.15
C SER A 160 11.14 -17.55 -2.45
N LYS A 161 10.83 -16.84 -3.53
CA LYS A 161 11.48 -15.58 -3.89
C LYS A 161 10.79 -14.45 -3.14
N PHE A 162 11.48 -13.79 -2.22
CA PHE A 162 11.00 -12.60 -1.54
C PHE A 162 11.96 -11.43 -1.76
N LYS A 163 11.44 -10.22 -1.63
CA LYS A 163 12.26 -9.00 -1.71
C LYS A 163 12.95 -8.75 -0.37
N ALA A 164 14.29 -8.68 -0.35
CA ALA A 164 15.04 -8.39 0.87
C ALA A 164 14.73 -7.01 1.45
N LYS A 165 14.33 -6.05 0.59
CA LYS A 165 13.94 -4.69 0.99
C LYS A 165 12.58 -4.34 0.41
N VAL A 166 11.73 -3.73 1.23
CA VAL A 166 10.38 -3.26 0.87
C VAL A 166 10.30 -1.74 0.96
N ARG A 167 9.42 -1.12 0.18
CA ARG A 167 9.14 0.31 0.27
C ARG A 167 8.31 0.60 1.52
N VAL A 168 8.71 1.64 2.25
CA VAL A 168 7.99 2.07 3.46
C VAL A 168 7.26 3.37 3.15
N PRO A 169 5.91 3.40 3.23
CA PRO A 169 5.14 4.60 2.91
C PRO A 169 5.53 5.84 3.74
N ARG A 170 5.86 5.64 5.00
CA ARG A 170 6.29 6.73 5.92
C ARG A 170 7.65 7.31 5.58
N LEU A 171 8.51 6.58 4.86
CA LEU A 171 9.82 7.02 4.40
C LEU A 171 9.80 7.59 2.97
N LYS A 172 8.66 8.13 2.52
CA LYS A 172 8.50 8.73 1.19
C LYS A 172 8.99 7.82 0.04
N GLY A 173 8.86 6.51 0.23
CA GLY A 173 9.25 5.51 -0.77
C GLY A 173 10.66 4.94 -0.61
N GLU A 174 11.44 5.34 0.39
CA GLU A 174 12.69 4.67 0.74
C GLU A 174 12.45 3.21 1.11
N ARG A 175 13.49 2.39 0.88
CA ARG A 175 13.42 0.94 1.10
C ARG A 175 14.09 0.55 2.40
N MET A 176 13.41 -0.30 3.17
CA MET A 176 13.89 -0.90 4.42
C MET A 176 14.02 -2.42 4.28
N GLY A 177 14.87 -3.05 5.08
CA GLY A 177 14.91 -4.51 5.19
C GLY A 177 13.53 -5.04 5.60
N VAL A 178 13.09 -6.15 4.97
CA VAL A 178 11.75 -6.69 5.20
C VAL A 178 11.48 -7.02 6.66
N PHE A 179 12.50 -7.50 7.39
CA PHE A 179 12.38 -7.83 8.81
C PHE A 179 12.35 -6.60 9.74
N ALA A 180 12.76 -5.43 9.25
CA ALA A 180 12.59 -4.16 9.96
C ALA A 180 11.19 -3.54 9.74
N THR A 181 10.27 -4.27 9.13
CA THR A 181 8.90 -3.85 8.83
C THR A 181 7.90 -4.94 9.18
N ARG A 182 6.61 -4.60 9.20
CA ARG A 182 5.49 -5.56 9.29
C ARG A 182 4.88 -5.87 7.90
N SER A 183 5.68 -5.73 6.83
CA SER A 183 5.24 -6.05 5.47
C SER A 183 4.82 -7.51 5.33
N PRO A 184 3.75 -7.81 4.57
CA PRO A 184 3.33 -9.18 4.29
C PRO A 184 4.28 -9.94 3.34
N HIS A 185 5.13 -9.22 2.59
CA HIS A 185 6.05 -9.79 1.59
C HIS A 185 7.29 -10.39 2.25
N ARG A 186 7.08 -11.46 3.01
CA ARG A 186 8.08 -12.14 3.86
C ARG A 186 8.34 -13.55 3.36
N PRO A 187 9.49 -14.17 3.72
CA PRO A 187 9.74 -15.59 3.42
C PRO A 187 8.64 -16.50 3.98
N CYS A 188 8.25 -16.26 5.24
CA CYS A 188 7.08 -16.87 5.86
C CYS A 188 6.03 -15.78 6.02
N PRO A 189 4.95 -15.77 5.23
CA PRO A 189 3.93 -14.73 5.24
C PRO A 189 2.97 -14.88 6.42
N ILE A 190 3.54 -15.02 7.62
CA ILE A 190 2.82 -15.13 8.89
C ILE A 190 2.69 -13.74 9.50
N GLY A 191 1.48 -13.38 9.89
CA GLY A 191 1.14 -12.18 10.63
C GLY A 191 0.89 -12.48 12.09
N LEU A 192 1.12 -11.49 12.94
CA LEU A 192 0.79 -11.48 14.35
C LEU A 192 0.02 -10.20 14.64
N THR A 193 -1.17 -10.32 15.20
CA THR A 193 -1.98 -9.18 15.62
C THR A 193 -2.59 -9.42 16.98
N VAL A 194 -3.01 -8.35 17.65
CA VAL A 194 -3.76 -8.41 18.91
C VAL A 194 -5.20 -7.95 18.64
N ALA A 195 -6.17 -8.62 19.22
CA ALA A 195 -7.57 -8.25 19.14
C ALA A 195 -8.23 -8.31 20.51
N LYS A 196 -9.23 -7.46 20.72
CA LYS A 196 -10.06 -7.53 21.93
C LYS A 196 -10.98 -8.75 21.83
N VAL A 197 -11.06 -9.54 22.87
CA VAL A 197 -11.99 -10.65 23.03
C VAL A 197 -13.31 -10.08 23.54
N GLU A 198 -14.38 -10.28 22.77
CA GLU A 198 -15.73 -9.85 23.16
C GLU A 198 -16.52 -11.00 23.77
N ALA A 199 -16.46 -12.18 23.17
CA ALA A 199 -17.08 -13.39 23.70
C ALA A 199 -16.58 -14.65 22.99
N VAL A 200 -16.78 -15.80 23.64
CA VAL A 200 -16.61 -17.15 23.08
C VAL A 200 -17.96 -17.82 23.00
N LYS A 201 -18.40 -18.24 21.82
CA LYS A 201 -19.72 -18.89 21.60
C LYS A 201 -19.53 -20.17 20.80
N GLY A 202 -19.49 -21.30 21.49
CA GLY A 202 -19.26 -22.61 20.89
C GLY A 202 -17.88 -22.67 20.21
N ASN A 203 -17.86 -22.78 18.87
CA ASN A 203 -16.63 -22.79 18.07
C ASN A 203 -16.34 -21.43 17.42
N ILE A 204 -16.86 -20.33 17.97
CA ILE A 204 -16.70 -18.97 17.43
C ILE A 204 -16.13 -18.08 18.52
N LEU A 205 -15.07 -17.35 18.17
CA LEU A 205 -14.49 -16.28 18.99
C LEU A 205 -14.85 -14.93 18.37
N LEU A 206 -15.56 -14.10 19.13
CA LEU A 206 -15.95 -12.74 18.72
C LEU A 206 -14.83 -11.77 19.09
N LEU A 207 -14.39 -10.99 18.11
CA LEU A 207 -13.24 -10.10 18.22
C LEU A 207 -13.59 -8.67 17.78
N SER A 208 -13.01 -7.68 18.45
CA SER A 208 -13.06 -6.29 18.01
C SER A 208 -11.67 -5.65 17.96
N GLY A 209 -11.57 -4.48 17.33
CA GLY A 209 -10.28 -3.80 17.12
C GLY A 209 -9.36 -4.54 16.13
N VAL A 210 -9.91 -5.33 15.23
CA VAL A 210 -9.16 -6.18 14.30
C VAL A 210 -8.63 -5.40 13.10
N ASP A 211 -7.49 -5.85 12.58
CA ASP A 211 -6.86 -5.39 11.34
C ASP A 211 -6.72 -6.54 10.31
N LEU A 212 -7.69 -7.46 10.33
CA LEU A 212 -7.70 -8.67 9.52
C LEU A 212 -8.73 -8.60 8.41
N VAL A 213 -8.35 -9.02 7.22
CA VAL A 213 -9.25 -9.11 6.05
C VAL A 213 -10.13 -10.36 6.16
N ASP A 214 -11.34 -10.28 5.63
CA ASP A 214 -12.26 -11.43 5.53
C ASP A 214 -11.60 -12.62 4.83
N GLY A 215 -11.87 -13.84 5.30
CA GLY A 215 -11.26 -15.05 4.78
C GLY A 215 -9.85 -15.34 5.28
N THR A 216 -9.28 -14.55 6.18
CA THR A 216 -7.92 -14.76 6.69
C THR A 216 -7.80 -16.08 7.47
N PRO A 217 -6.89 -17.00 7.04
CA PRO A 217 -6.62 -18.24 7.76
C PRO A 217 -5.85 -17.96 9.07
N VAL A 218 -6.32 -18.52 10.18
CA VAL A 218 -5.68 -18.41 11.50
C VAL A 218 -4.94 -19.70 11.83
N LEU A 219 -3.71 -19.57 12.27
CA LEU A 219 -2.83 -20.68 12.64
C LEU A 219 -2.87 -20.99 14.14
N ASP A 220 -2.99 -19.96 14.97
CA ASP A 220 -3.00 -20.09 16.42
C ASP A 220 -3.62 -18.86 17.10
N VAL A 221 -4.10 -19.02 18.32
CA VAL A 221 -4.58 -17.96 19.19
C VAL A 221 -3.96 -18.16 20.58
N LYS A 222 -3.46 -17.07 21.18
CA LYS A 222 -2.91 -17.07 22.54
C LYS A 222 -3.50 -15.92 23.36
N PRO A 223 -3.76 -16.09 24.64
CA PRO A 223 -4.17 -14.97 25.49
C PRO A 223 -3.06 -13.90 25.52
N TYR A 224 -3.46 -12.63 25.55
CA TYR A 224 -2.53 -11.52 25.75
C TYR A 224 -2.34 -11.26 27.22
N LEU A 225 -1.09 -11.27 27.67
CA LEU A 225 -0.69 -11.11 29.07
C LEU A 225 0.08 -9.79 29.26
N PRO A 226 -0.57 -8.71 29.75
CA PRO A 226 0.06 -7.38 29.80
C PRO A 226 1.39 -7.35 30.57
N TYR A 227 1.54 -8.17 31.57
CA TYR A 227 2.75 -8.17 32.42
C TYR A 227 4.00 -8.71 31.71
N CYS A 228 3.86 -9.48 30.62
CA CYS A 228 5.00 -10.01 29.85
C CYS A 228 4.96 -9.62 28.37
N ASP A 229 3.80 -9.33 27.81
CA ASP A 229 3.66 -9.00 26.39
C ASP A 229 3.82 -7.50 26.11
N SER A 230 3.72 -6.65 27.14
CA SER A 230 3.91 -5.20 27.04
C SER A 230 5.26 -4.78 27.62
N ILE A 231 6.08 -4.15 26.78
CA ILE A 231 7.36 -3.55 27.18
C ILE A 231 7.20 -2.03 27.13
N GLN A 232 7.09 -1.39 28.31
CA GLN A 232 6.81 0.04 28.42
C GLN A 232 7.91 0.93 27.81
N GLU A 233 9.18 0.50 27.91
CA GLU A 233 10.34 1.25 27.42
C GLU A 233 10.78 0.83 26.01
N ALA A 234 9.93 0.11 25.28
CA ALA A 234 10.25 -0.32 23.91
C ALA A 234 10.48 0.86 22.98
N GLY A 235 11.71 0.96 22.46
CA GLY A 235 12.09 2.00 21.51
C GLY A 235 11.68 1.65 20.08
N VAL A 236 11.33 2.67 19.29
CA VAL A 236 11.09 2.56 17.86
C VAL A 236 11.93 3.56 17.09
N PRO A 237 12.28 3.28 15.81
CA PRO A 237 12.96 4.24 14.98
C PRO A 237 12.14 5.54 14.83
N LYS A 238 12.82 6.68 14.66
CA LYS A 238 12.18 8.01 14.54
C LYS A 238 11.09 8.08 13.47
N TRP A 239 11.22 7.33 12.38
CA TRP A 239 10.22 7.30 11.31
C TRP A 239 8.95 6.52 11.67
N LEU A 240 8.96 5.74 12.76
CA LEU A 240 7.81 5.03 13.32
C LEU A 240 7.14 5.77 14.48
N THR A 241 7.75 6.84 14.99
CA THR A 241 7.07 7.67 15.99
C THR A 241 5.74 8.13 15.43
N VAL A 242 4.70 7.99 16.25
CA VAL A 242 3.32 8.29 15.86
C VAL A 242 3.19 9.78 15.61
N ASP A 243 3.49 10.15 14.38
CA ASP A 243 3.16 11.46 13.87
C ASP A 243 1.69 11.40 13.43
N ARG A 244 0.89 12.40 13.79
CA ARG A 244 -0.51 12.52 13.33
C ARG A 244 -0.63 12.74 11.82
N SER A 245 0.44 12.52 11.07
CA SER A 245 0.52 12.68 9.61
C SER A 245 -0.47 11.82 8.80
N PHE A 246 -1.09 10.84 9.43
CA PHE A 246 -2.13 10.00 8.81
C PHE A 246 -3.54 10.24 9.42
N SER A 247 -3.67 11.13 10.40
CA SER A 247 -5.00 11.50 10.91
C SER A 247 -5.67 12.48 9.94
N VAL A 248 -6.94 12.23 9.64
CA VAL A 248 -7.80 13.11 8.87
C VAL A 248 -8.32 14.21 9.81
N ALA A 249 -8.39 15.45 9.32
CA ALA A 249 -8.80 16.59 10.14
C ALA A 249 -10.29 16.56 10.49
N SER A 250 -11.16 16.18 9.53
CA SER A 250 -12.59 16.01 9.75
C SER A 250 -13.19 15.02 8.77
N ILE A 251 -14.36 14.46 9.15
CA ILE A 251 -15.17 13.59 8.29
C ILE A 251 -16.57 14.16 8.24
N SER A 252 -17.06 14.40 7.05
CA SER A 252 -18.43 14.87 6.78
C SER A 252 -19.15 13.87 5.86
N PHE A 253 -20.46 13.87 5.94
CA PHE A 253 -21.33 13.05 5.09
C PHE A 253 -22.16 13.97 4.22
N SER A 254 -22.34 13.64 2.95
CA SER A 254 -23.18 14.38 2.03
C SER A 254 -24.65 14.35 2.47
N GLU A 255 -25.38 15.34 2.02
CA GLU A 255 -26.83 15.37 2.17
C GLU A 255 -27.46 14.13 1.51
N GLY A 256 -28.35 13.43 2.23
CA GLY A 256 -28.96 12.20 1.75
C GLY A 256 -28.14 10.90 1.96
N PHE A 257 -26.91 10.97 2.43
CA PHE A 257 -26.11 9.78 2.71
C PHE A 257 -26.80 8.80 3.67
N THR A 258 -27.33 9.33 4.79
CA THR A 258 -27.99 8.52 5.81
C THR A 258 -29.23 7.79 5.26
N SER A 259 -30.02 8.44 4.40
CA SER A 259 -31.19 7.84 3.78
C SER A 259 -30.80 6.73 2.79
N THR A 260 -29.76 6.97 1.99
CA THR A 260 -29.24 5.96 1.06
C THR A 260 -28.63 4.78 1.80
N LEU A 261 -27.90 5.05 2.90
CA LEU A 261 -27.36 4.00 3.76
C LEU A 261 -28.47 3.13 4.34
N ALA A 262 -29.56 3.73 4.83
CA ALA A 262 -30.70 2.98 5.37
C ALA A 262 -31.37 2.08 4.32
N GLN A 263 -31.47 2.54 3.07
CA GLN A 263 -31.98 1.74 1.95
C GLN A 263 -31.08 0.54 1.63
N CYS A 264 -29.77 0.75 1.48
CA CYS A 264 -28.81 -0.33 1.25
C CYS A 264 -28.77 -1.30 2.44
N TRP A 265 -28.90 -0.78 3.67
CA TRP A 265 -28.91 -1.58 4.90
C TRP A 265 -30.10 -2.52 5.00
N ALA A 266 -31.26 -2.13 4.51
CA ALA A 266 -32.44 -2.99 4.47
C ALA A 266 -32.19 -4.31 3.71
N ILE A 267 -31.25 -4.29 2.75
CA ILE A 267 -30.87 -5.44 1.93
C ILE A 267 -29.70 -6.20 2.56
N THR A 268 -28.62 -5.49 2.88
CA THR A 268 -27.34 -6.09 3.30
C THR A 268 -27.23 -6.34 4.80
N GLY A 269 -27.96 -5.57 5.64
CA GLY A 269 -27.82 -5.57 7.09
C GLY A 269 -28.11 -6.90 7.78
N LYS A 270 -28.91 -7.79 7.15
CA LYS A 270 -29.22 -9.14 7.69
C LYS A 270 -27.95 -10.01 7.88
N ASN A 271 -26.93 -9.77 7.07
CA ASN A 271 -25.68 -10.53 7.09
C ASN A 271 -24.51 -9.72 7.69
N SER A 272 -24.78 -8.53 8.22
CA SER A 272 -23.76 -7.65 8.80
C SER A 272 -23.40 -8.07 10.22
N LEU A 273 -22.17 -7.74 10.62
CA LEU A 273 -21.67 -7.84 12.00
C LEU A 273 -22.17 -6.67 12.89
N TYR A 274 -22.92 -5.71 12.33
CA TYR A 274 -23.42 -4.51 13.00
C TYR A 274 -24.94 -4.52 13.08
N ALA A 275 -25.49 -3.91 14.16
CA ALA A 275 -26.91 -3.92 14.44
C ALA A 275 -27.73 -2.97 13.56
N SER A 276 -27.13 -1.84 13.22
CA SER A 276 -27.85 -0.72 12.61
C SER A 276 -26.97 0.06 11.64
N PRO A 277 -27.58 0.83 10.72
CA PRO A 277 -26.86 1.75 9.86
C PRO A 277 -26.07 2.81 10.64
N ASP A 278 -26.54 3.23 11.81
CA ASP A 278 -25.85 4.20 12.67
C ASP A 278 -24.54 3.62 13.23
N GLU A 279 -24.58 2.37 13.65
CA GLU A 279 -23.37 1.67 14.13
C GLU A 279 -22.36 1.49 13.00
N PHE A 280 -22.82 1.16 11.80
CA PHE A 280 -21.99 1.10 10.60
C PHE A 280 -21.42 2.48 10.22
N GLN A 281 -22.19 3.54 10.33
CA GLN A 281 -21.70 4.92 10.08
C GLN A 281 -20.62 5.31 11.09
N ASN A 282 -20.71 4.88 12.34
CA ASN A 282 -19.68 5.08 13.35
C ASN A 282 -18.40 4.29 13.02
N LEU A 283 -18.53 3.07 12.50
CA LEU A 283 -17.40 2.33 11.96
C LEU A 283 -16.72 3.11 10.83
N LEU A 284 -17.49 3.61 9.87
CA LEU A 284 -16.96 4.42 8.76
C LEU A 284 -16.16 5.63 9.27
N LYS A 285 -16.69 6.35 10.26
CA LYS A 285 -15.97 7.47 10.89
C LYS A 285 -14.63 7.04 11.45
N GLN A 286 -14.57 5.91 12.15
CA GLN A 286 -13.33 5.42 12.73
C GLN A 286 -12.33 4.97 11.65
N VAL A 287 -12.78 4.25 10.63
CA VAL A 287 -11.90 3.79 9.54
C VAL A 287 -11.35 4.98 8.76
N LEU A 288 -12.19 5.94 8.39
CA LEU A 288 -11.81 7.10 7.59
C LEU A 288 -11.08 8.19 8.39
N SER A 289 -11.06 8.12 9.74
CA SER A 289 -10.21 9.03 10.55
C SER A 289 -8.72 8.82 10.32
N TRP A 290 -8.35 7.75 9.66
CA TRP A 290 -6.98 7.47 9.26
C TRP A 290 -6.86 7.46 7.75
N ASP A 291 -5.78 8.03 7.20
CA ASP A 291 -5.48 7.86 5.77
C ASP A 291 -4.91 6.46 5.52
N ILE A 292 -5.82 5.52 5.31
CA ILE A 292 -5.52 4.09 5.09
C ILE A 292 -5.07 3.77 3.66
N ARG A 293 -5.07 4.75 2.75
CA ARG A 293 -4.70 4.54 1.35
C ARG A 293 -3.26 4.09 1.20
N SER A 294 -3.02 3.17 0.27
CA SER A 294 -1.67 2.82 -0.16
C SER A 294 -1.03 3.95 -0.97
N VAL A 295 0.28 3.90 -1.16
CA VAL A 295 0.99 4.88 -2.00
C VAL A 295 0.45 4.86 -3.44
N SER A 296 0.15 3.66 -3.97
CA SER A 296 -0.44 3.51 -5.30
C SER A 296 -1.84 4.12 -5.40
N GLN A 297 -2.66 3.97 -4.37
CA GLN A 297 -4.01 4.58 -4.33
C GLN A 297 -3.99 6.11 -4.25
N ARG A 298 -2.95 6.69 -3.66
CA ARG A 298 -2.80 8.16 -3.61
C ARG A 298 -2.45 8.78 -4.96
N THR A 299 -1.87 7.99 -5.85
CA THR A 299 -1.35 8.46 -7.15
C THR A 299 -2.18 8.05 -8.36
N ARG A 300 -3.14 7.13 -8.20
CA ARG A 300 -3.98 6.62 -9.31
C ARG A 300 -5.46 6.87 -9.04
N PRO A 301 -6.22 7.46 -10.00
CA PRO A 301 -7.66 7.55 -9.93
C PRO A 301 -8.30 6.16 -9.86
N HIS A 302 -9.34 5.99 -9.07
CA HIS A 302 -9.93 4.68 -8.76
C HIS A 302 -10.62 3.98 -9.95
N GLU A 303 -11.06 4.70 -10.96
CA GLU A 303 -11.69 4.13 -12.16
C GLU A 303 -10.82 3.09 -12.89
N SER A 304 -9.50 3.19 -12.78
CA SER A 304 -8.58 2.21 -13.37
C SER A 304 -8.56 0.85 -12.67
N PHE A 305 -9.10 0.74 -11.43
CA PHE A 305 -9.18 -0.53 -10.70
C PHE A 305 -10.44 -1.35 -11.05
N ILE A 306 -11.52 -0.71 -11.45
CA ILE A 306 -12.78 -1.38 -11.80
C ILE A 306 -12.63 -2.14 -13.14
N THR A 307 -11.87 -1.60 -14.07
CA THR A 307 -11.65 -2.20 -15.38
C THR A 307 -10.74 -3.43 -15.35
N SER A 308 -9.89 -3.55 -14.32
CA SER A 308 -8.95 -4.68 -14.18
C SER A 308 -9.56 -5.93 -13.54
N GLN A 309 -10.76 -5.83 -12.93
CA GLN A 309 -11.41 -6.98 -12.29
C GLN A 309 -12.18 -7.89 -13.24
N ASN A 310 -12.44 -7.47 -14.51
CA ASN A 310 -13.15 -8.27 -15.51
C ASN A 310 -12.26 -9.16 -16.38
N GLY A 311 -10.97 -9.22 -16.15
CA GLY A 311 -10.04 -10.05 -16.92
C GLY A 311 -9.02 -10.76 -16.03
N ASN A 312 -9.22 -12.05 -15.79
CA ASN A 312 -8.28 -13.02 -15.22
C ASN A 312 -7.72 -12.76 -13.80
N HIS A 313 -8.06 -13.66 -12.91
CA HIS A 313 -7.60 -13.84 -11.51
C HIS A 313 -6.07 -13.98 -11.30
N SER A 314 -5.20 -13.44 -12.16
CA SER A 314 -3.75 -13.65 -12.07
C SER A 314 -2.91 -12.38 -11.84
N ASN A 315 -3.49 -11.18 -11.78
CA ASN A 315 -2.70 -9.94 -11.80
C ASN A 315 -2.73 -9.06 -10.55
N ASP A 316 -3.42 -9.46 -9.48
CA ASP A 316 -3.43 -8.67 -8.22
C ASP A 316 -2.15 -8.86 -7.36
N LEU A 317 -1.25 -9.75 -7.82
CA LEU A 317 0.09 -9.94 -7.25
C LEU A 317 1.11 -8.92 -7.76
N SER A 318 0.75 -8.05 -8.71
CA SER A 318 1.69 -7.19 -9.44
C SER A 318 1.88 -5.78 -8.89
N ASP A 319 1.18 -5.37 -7.84
CA ASP A 319 1.36 -4.02 -7.27
C ASP A 319 2.77 -3.79 -6.67
N ASP A 320 3.54 -4.87 -6.46
CA ASP A 320 4.94 -4.82 -6.00
C ASP A 320 5.97 -5.27 -7.06
N TYR A 321 5.54 -5.79 -8.23
CA TYR A 321 6.45 -6.30 -9.25
C TYR A 321 6.81 -5.32 -10.35
N GLN A 322 6.11 -4.18 -10.45
CA GLN A 322 6.54 -3.11 -11.35
C GLN A 322 7.57 -2.22 -10.64
N ASP A 323 8.78 -2.76 -10.40
CA ASP A 323 9.97 -1.97 -10.53
C ASP A 323 10.16 -1.67 -12.02
N GLU A 324 9.27 -0.91 -12.61
CA GLU A 324 9.62 -0.16 -13.79
C GLU A 324 10.72 0.80 -13.34
N GLU A 325 11.91 0.55 -13.86
CA GLU A 325 12.97 1.52 -13.91
C GLU A 325 12.35 2.84 -14.36
N ALA A 326 12.14 3.74 -13.42
CA ALA A 326 11.86 5.12 -13.77
C ALA A 326 13.08 5.65 -14.50
N SER A 327 13.15 5.34 -15.80
CA SER A 327 13.92 6.06 -16.76
C SER A 327 13.36 7.47 -16.79
N SER A 328 14.18 8.41 -16.39
CA SER A 328 14.12 9.85 -16.61
C SER A 328 13.12 10.65 -15.74
N PRO A 329 13.58 11.74 -15.12
CA PRO A 329 12.71 12.76 -14.60
C PRO A 329 12.15 13.58 -15.78
N GLY A 330 11.22 12.97 -16.53
CA GLY A 330 10.33 13.70 -17.40
C GLY A 330 9.35 14.45 -16.53
N ASN A 331 9.36 15.74 -16.65
CA ASN A 331 8.48 16.77 -16.10
C ASN A 331 7.00 16.31 -16.14
N LYS A 332 6.58 15.49 -15.18
CA LYS A 332 5.16 15.27 -14.92
C LYS A 332 4.75 16.32 -13.91
N GLN A 333 4.13 17.37 -14.40
CA GLN A 333 3.37 18.31 -13.57
C GLN A 333 2.53 17.52 -12.58
N PRO A 334 2.47 17.95 -11.30
CA PRO A 334 1.54 17.37 -10.34
C PRO A 334 0.13 17.50 -10.92
N PRO A 335 -0.74 16.48 -10.78
CA PRO A 335 -2.11 16.58 -11.25
C PRO A 335 -2.77 17.76 -10.57
N GLN A 336 -3.36 18.63 -11.37
CA GLN A 336 -4.14 19.77 -10.92
C GLN A 336 -5.26 19.27 -10.02
N SER A 337 -5.48 19.97 -8.90
CA SER A 337 -6.56 19.85 -7.92
C SER A 337 -6.85 18.45 -7.37
N SER A 338 -6.42 18.17 -6.14
CA SER A 338 -6.73 16.94 -5.40
C SER A 338 -8.22 16.77 -5.04
N GLY A 339 -9.09 17.67 -5.49
CA GLY A 339 -10.52 17.67 -5.17
C GLY A 339 -11.40 16.71 -5.95
N ASP A 340 -10.93 16.22 -7.11
CA ASP A 340 -11.80 15.48 -8.05
C ASP A 340 -11.64 13.95 -8.01
N ILE A 341 -10.79 13.41 -7.12
CA ILE A 341 -10.54 11.97 -7.06
C ILE A 341 -11.49 11.33 -6.06
N ILE A 342 -12.36 10.45 -6.57
CA ILE A 342 -13.26 9.63 -5.76
C ILE A 342 -12.54 8.33 -5.40
N TYR A 343 -12.59 8.00 -4.11
CA TYR A 343 -12.05 6.75 -3.55
C TYR A 343 -13.19 5.85 -3.12
N HIS A 344 -12.95 4.55 -3.15
CA HIS A 344 -13.89 3.51 -2.77
C HIS A 344 -13.38 2.74 -1.55
N LEU A 345 -14.30 2.41 -0.66
CA LEU A 345 -14.06 1.61 0.53
C LEU A 345 -15.15 0.55 0.64
N ILE A 346 -14.77 -0.73 0.53
CA ILE A 346 -15.73 -1.82 0.63
C ILE A 346 -15.72 -2.38 2.06
N LEU A 347 -16.84 -2.21 2.77
CA LEU A 347 -17.06 -2.72 4.12
C LEU A 347 -18.43 -3.41 4.20
N GLU A 348 -18.51 -4.57 4.83
CA GLU A 348 -19.77 -5.31 5.05
C GLU A 348 -20.59 -5.54 3.78
N GLY A 349 -19.96 -5.61 2.60
CA GLY A 349 -20.65 -5.72 1.33
C GLY A 349 -21.23 -4.42 0.79
N LEU A 350 -20.93 -3.29 1.41
CA LEU A 350 -21.28 -1.95 0.96
C LEU A 350 -20.03 -1.27 0.37
N ASP A 351 -20.21 -0.61 -0.77
CA ASP A 351 -19.19 0.23 -1.42
C ASP A 351 -19.45 1.70 -1.08
N VAL A 352 -18.54 2.28 -0.31
CA VAL A 352 -18.60 3.65 0.19
C VAL A 352 -17.69 4.54 -0.63
N TRP A 353 -18.25 5.58 -1.21
CA TRP A 353 -17.55 6.54 -2.07
C TRP A 353 -17.20 7.78 -1.27
N TYR A 354 -15.93 8.17 -1.29
CA TYR A 354 -15.46 9.34 -0.55
C TYR A 354 -14.38 10.11 -1.29
N ARG A 355 -14.27 11.40 -1.01
CA ARG A 355 -13.22 12.31 -1.48
C ARG A 355 -12.37 12.82 -0.33
N LEU A 356 -11.13 13.16 -0.65
CA LEU A 356 -10.25 13.91 0.24
C LEU A 356 -10.09 15.34 -0.30
N CYS A 357 -10.47 16.32 0.51
CA CYS A 357 -10.32 17.74 0.22
C CYS A 357 -9.56 18.39 1.39
N ASP A 358 -8.36 18.90 1.13
CA ASP A 358 -7.55 19.65 2.12
C ASP A 358 -7.39 18.96 3.49
N GLY A 359 -7.16 17.64 3.47
CA GLY A 359 -7.04 16.84 4.69
C GLY A 359 -8.35 16.46 5.36
N ASN A 360 -9.49 16.83 4.78
CA ASN A 360 -10.83 16.42 5.21
C ASN A 360 -11.38 15.32 4.32
N VAL A 361 -12.18 14.43 4.88
CA VAL A 361 -12.91 13.40 4.14
C VAL A 361 -14.37 13.79 3.98
N VAL A 362 -14.86 13.74 2.75
CA VAL A 362 -16.28 13.89 2.44
C VAL A 362 -16.79 12.56 1.91
N VAL A 363 -17.67 11.91 2.66
CA VAL A 363 -18.34 10.66 2.25
C VAL A 363 -19.57 11.04 1.43
N GLU A 364 -19.58 10.63 0.15
CA GLU A 364 -20.57 11.11 -0.80
C GLU A 364 -21.76 10.17 -0.95
N LYS A 365 -21.45 8.88 -1.13
CA LYS A 365 -22.45 7.91 -1.53
C LYS A 365 -22.12 6.53 -0.97
N VAL A 366 -23.16 5.71 -0.81
CA VAL A 366 -23.03 4.30 -0.51
C VAL A 366 -23.89 3.50 -1.48
N THR A 367 -23.36 2.37 -1.97
CA THR A 367 -24.06 1.44 -2.86
C THR A 367 -23.77 0.01 -2.42
N GLU A 368 -24.54 -0.95 -2.90
CA GLU A 368 -24.18 -2.36 -2.74
C GLU A 368 -22.92 -2.66 -3.54
N ALA A 369 -21.96 -3.38 -2.94
CA ALA A 369 -20.77 -3.80 -3.64
C ALA A 369 -21.13 -4.83 -4.71
N SER A 370 -20.71 -4.57 -5.96
CA SER A 370 -20.97 -5.44 -7.12
C SER A 370 -20.30 -6.80 -7.01
N THR A 371 -19.26 -6.93 -6.21
CA THR A 371 -18.57 -8.17 -5.88
C THR A 371 -19.10 -8.73 -4.56
N VAL A 372 -20.32 -9.16 -4.55
CA VAL A 372 -20.74 -10.14 -3.54
C VAL A 372 -19.99 -11.41 -3.88
N ILE A 373 -18.83 -11.61 -3.27
CA ILE A 373 -18.22 -12.93 -3.15
C ILE A 373 -19.25 -13.74 -2.38
N LYS A 374 -20.09 -14.45 -3.12
CA LYS A 374 -21.04 -15.41 -2.58
C LYS A 374 -20.22 -16.58 -2.04
N SER A 375 -19.58 -16.37 -0.88
CA SER A 375 -19.08 -17.50 -0.14
C SER A 375 -20.31 -18.25 0.37
N ASN A 376 -20.49 -19.49 -0.06
CA ASN A 376 -21.53 -20.41 0.43
C ASN A 376 -21.31 -20.82 1.91
N GLN A 377 -20.38 -20.18 2.61
CA GLN A 377 -20.14 -20.39 4.04
C GLN A 377 -21.15 -19.57 4.84
N LYS A 378 -21.73 -20.19 5.87
CA LYS A 378 -22.56 -19.48 6.87
C LYS A 378 -21.73 -18.33 7.43
N ARG A 379 -22.05 -17.10 7.03
CA ARG A 379 -21.42 -15.91 7.59
C ARG A 379 -21.97 -15.67 8.98
N CYS A 380 -21.10 -15.31 9.91
CA CYS A 380 -21.51 -14.73 11.17
C CYS A 380 -22.26 -13.43 10.88
N ASN A 381 -23.33 -13.19 11.59
CA ASN A 381 -24.08 -11.93 11.55
C ASN A 381 -24.22 -11.37 12.97
N TYR A 382 -24.82 -10.20 13.08
CA TYR A 382 -25.01 -9.52 14.34
C TYR A 382 -25.78 -10.35 15.41
N SER A 383 -26.62 -11.30 15.02
CA SER A 383 -27.34 -12.13 16.00
C SER A 383 -26.40 -12.87 16.97
N ILE A 384 -25.18 -13.18 16.53
CA ILE A 384 -24.17 -13.82 17.37
C ILE A 384 -23.57 -12.84 18.39
N TRP A 385 -23.62 -11.52 18.11
CA TRP A 385 -23.10 -10.47 18.99
C TRP A 385 -24.11 -10.00 20.04
N ARG A 386 -25.36 -10.38 19.87
CA ARG A 386 -26.50 -9.80 20.61
C ARG A 386 -26.73 -10.42 21.99
N ASP A 387 -26.25 -11.62 22.23
CA ASP A 387 -26.44 -12.35 23.48
C ASP A 387 -25.14 -12.32 24.29
#